data_977dda3182a4bc89ed20aa481b3a56a9
#
_entry.id   977dda3182a4bc89ed20aa481b3a56a9
#
_cell.length_a   1.000
_cell.length_b   1.000
_cell.length_c   1.000
_cell.angle_alpha   90.00
_cell.angle_beta   90.00
_cell.angle_gamma   90.00
#
_symmetry.space_group_name_H-M   'P 1'
#
loop_
_entity.id
_entity.type
_entity.pdbx_description
1 polymer ?
#
loop_
_entity_poly.entity_id
_entity_poly.type
_entity_poly.pdbx_seq_one_letter_code
_entity_poly.pdbx_strand_id
1 'polypeptide(L)'
;MKKKTWMKCIASCLTFVLLVTMVPVQAAANTEKEGGTGTPGTASGGAASIATPTPTATASATPAATATVNPTLYELDAPTVTARGGSNRVMLSWNKMTGASGYYIYSRKSFESVYQQTAVVKGADTVSYLIKSLPQNTTYYYRVAAYCEVSGTQIEGKLSTAVS
;
A
#
# COMPACT_ATOMS: atom_id res chain seq x y z
N MET A 1 3.99 -33.00 6.22
CA MET A 1 2.67 -32.45 5.94
C MET A 1 2.73 -30.93 5.87
N LYS A 2 3.23 -30.32 4.75
CA LYS A 2 3.48 -28.86 4.62
C LYS A 2 2.80 -28.23 3.39
N LYS A 3 1.74 -28.85 2.84
CA LYS A 3 1.11 -28.41 1.58
C LYS A 3 -0.13 -27.52 1.73
N LYS A 4 -0.61 -27.23 2.96
CA LYS A 4 -1.91 -26.55 3.16
C LYS A 4 -1.85 -25.03 3.30
N THR A 5 -0.68 -24.46 3.60
CA THR A 5 -0.53 -23.01 3.83
C THR A 5 -0.35 -22.22 2.53
N TRP A 6 0.02 -22.91 1.47
CA TRP A 6 0.41 -22.31 0.18
C TRP A 6 -0.76 -21.76 -0.65
N MET A 7 -1.95 -22.30 -0.43
CA MET A 7 -3.12 -21.94 -1.26
C MET A 7 -3.87 -20.69 -0.81
N LYS A 8 -3.56 -20.11 0.34
CA LYS A 8 -4.35 -18.99 0.90
C LYS A 8 -3.92 -17.61 0.39
N CYS A 9 -2.64 -17.41 0.11
CA CYS A 9 -2.17 -16.13 -0.47
C CYS A 9 -2.61 -15.96 -1.93
N ILE A 10 -2.75 -17.07 -2.68
CA ILE A 10 -3.11 -17.04 -4.11
C ILE A 10 -4.59 -16.68 -4.30
N ALA A 11 -5.46 -17.16 -3.41
CA ALA A 11 -6.91 -16.92 -3.54
C ALA A 11 -7.31 -15.46 -3.27
N SER A 12 -6.53 -14.73 -2.46
CA SER A 12 -6.87 -13.34 -2.12
C SER A 12 -6.42 -12.33 -3.19
N CYS A 13 -5.39 -12.64 -3.98
CA CYS A 13 -4.95 -11.76 -5.07
C CYS A 13 -5.87 -11.77 -6.30
N LEU A 14 -6.63 -12.87 -6.53
CA LEU A 14 -7.46 -12.98 -7.73
C LEU A 14 -8.84 -12.30 -7.60
N THR A 15 -9.34 -12.06 -6.39
CA THR A 15 -10.68 -11.50 -6.19
C THR A 15 -10.72 -9.97 -6.19
N PHE A 16 -9.58 -9.27 -6.15
CA PHE A 16 -9.56 -7.81 -6.05
C PHE A 16 -9.46 -7.07 -7.40
N VAL A 17 -9.25 -7.77 -8.51
CA VAL A 17 -9.15 -7.13 -9.84
C VAL A 17 -10.52 -6.82 -10.48
N LEU A 18 -11.64 -7.29 -9.91
CA LEU A 18 -12.95 -7.19 -10.59
C LEU A 18 -13.92 -6.14 -9.98
N LEU A 19 -13.49 -5.27 -9.06
CA LEU A 19 -14.43 -4.30 -8.43
C LEU A 19 -14.02 -2.83 -8.51
N VAL A 20 -13.24 -2.44 -9.52
CA VAL A 20 -12.96 -1.01 -9.79
C VAL A 20 -13.38 -0.66 -11.22
N THR A 21 -14.68 -0.77 -11.51
CA THR A 21 -15.30 -0.03 -12.59
C THR A 21 -16.74 0.25 -12.22
N MET A 22 -17.02 1.41 -11.69
CA MET A 22 -18.20 2.25 -11.89
C MET A 22 -18.30 3.29 -10.77
N VAL A 23 -17.57 4.37 -10.96
CA VAL A 23 -17.94 5.64 -10.33
C VAL A 23 -18.49 6.50 -11.46
N PRO A 24 -19.75 6.90 -11.47
CA PRO A 24 -20.25 7.87 -12.43
C PRO A 24 -19.73 9.26 -12.05
N VAL A 25 -18.99 9.87 -12.95
CA VAL A 25 -18.64 11.27 -12.91
C VAL A 25 -19.92 12.07 -13.17
N GLN A 26 -20.46 12.75 -12.16
CA GLN A 26 -21.47 13.78 -12.35
C GLN A 26 -20.75 15.12 -12.56
N ALA A 27 -20.87 15.60 -13.77
CA ALA A 27 -20.46 16.95 -14.15
C ALA A 27 -21.43 17.97 -13.52
N ALA A 28 -20.88 18.86 -12.69
CA ALA A 28 -21.58 20.05 -12.25
C ALA A 28 -21.47 21.12 -13.35
N ALA A 29 -22.57 21.43 -13.99
CA ALA A 29 -22.65 22.58 -14.88
C ALA A 29 -22.94 23.83 -14.04
N ASN A 30 -21.95 24.71 -13.93
CA ASN A 30 -22.16 26.10 -13.51
C ASN A 30 -22.70 26.86 -14.72
N THR A 31 -23.88 27.47 -14.55
CA THR A 31 -24.33 28.54 -15.45
C THR A 31 -24.49 29.80 -14.62
N GLU A 32 -23.55 30.71 -14.75
CA GLU A 32 -23.72 32.11 -14.37
C GLU A 32 -24.62 32.80 -15.39
N LYS A 33 -25.51 33.61 -14.90
CA LYS A 33 -26.05 34.75 -15.68
C LYS A 33 -26.43 35.91 -14.77
N GLU A 34 -25.79 37.02 -15.02
CA GLU A 34 -25.97 38.32 -14.43
C GLU A 34 -27.31 38.99 -14.79
N GLY A 35 -27.69 39.94 -13.95
CA GLY A 35 -28.23 41.20 -14.39
C GLY A 35 -29.67 41.50 -14.04
N GLY A 36 -29.92 42.57 -13.28
CA GLY A 36 -31.21 43.26 -13.25
C GLY A 36 -31.57 44.00 -11.96
N THR A 37 -31.19 45.23 -11.91
CA THR A 37 -31.64 46.33 -11.01
C THR A 37 -33.15 46.46 -10.89
N GLY A 38 -33.64 46.86 -9.69
CA GLY A 38 -34.99 47.43 -9.52
C GLY A 38 -35.50 47.48 -8.09
N THR A 39 -35.44 48.63 -7.45
CA THR A 39 -36.03 49.02 -6.16
C THR A 39 -37.43 49.66 -6.44
N PRO A 40 -38.26 50.01 -5.43
CA PRO A 40 -38.79 49.37 -4.21
C PRO A 40 -40.33 49.29 -4.21
N GLY A 41 -40.90 48.54 -3.27
CA GLY A 41 -42.35 48.57 -3.05
C GLY A 41 -42.72 48.02 -1.66
N THR A 42 -43.20 48.89 -0.85
CA THR A 42 -43.80 48.78 0.51
C THR A 42 -45.08 47.94 0.49
N ALA A 43 -45.28 47.02 1.44
CA ALA A 43 -46.45 46.94 2.33
C ALA A 43 -46.66 45.51 2.93
N SER A 44 -46.72 45.55 4.25
CA SER A 44 -47.75 44.96 5.13
C SER A 44 -48.01 43.44 5.16
N GLY A 45 -47.75 42.91 6.34
CA GLY A 45 -48.68 42.06 7.09
C GLY A 45 -48.77 40.57 6.71
N GLY A 46 -48.32 39.75 7.61
CA GLY A 46 -48.61 38.30 7.60
C GLY A 46 -47.70 37.51 8.48
N ALA A 47 -48.10 37.32 9.74
CA ALA A 47 -47.40 36.40 10.63
C ALA A 47 -47.53 34.96 10.10
N ALA A 48 -46.46 34.43 9.52
CA ALA A 48 -46.34 33.02 9.19
C ALA A 48 -45.45 32.35 10.25
N SER A 49 -46.05 31.42 10.95
CA SER A 49 -45.43 30.53 11.92
C SER A 49 -44.19 29.87 11.33
N ILE A 50 -43.03 30.13 11.94
CA ILE A 50 -41.76 29.48 11.58
C ILE A 50 -41.81 28.07 12.16
N ALA A 51 -42.04 27.08 11.32
CA ALA A 51 -41.82 25.70 11.66
C ALA A 51 -40.29 25.50 11.83
N THR A 52 -39.86 25.28 13.05
CA THR A 52 -38.47 24.90 13.40
C THR A 52 -38.18 23.57 12.74
N PRO A 53 -37.16 23.45 11.88
CA PRO A 53 -36.77 22.14 11.34
C PRO A 53 -36.21 21.28 12.49
N THR A 54 -36.89 20.18 12.74
CA THR A 54 -36.39 19.13 13.64
C THR A 54 -35.02 18.64 13.12
N PRO A 55 -33.95 18.59 13.95
CA PRO A 55 -32.68 18.07 13.52
C PRO A 55 -32.83 16.58 13.17
N THR A 56 -32.69 16.28 11.90
CA THR A 56 -32.56 14.88 11.43
C THR A 56 -31.32 14.29 12.09
N ALA A 57 -31.52 13.27 12.89
CA ALA A 57 -30.42 12.52 13.52
C ALA A 57 -29.49 11.97 12.43
N THR A 58 -28.30 12.54 12.33
CA THR A 58 -27.20 12.00 11.50
C THR A 58 -26.86 10.63 12.08
N ALA A 59 -27.17 9.59 11.33
CA ALA A 59 -26.75 8.24 11.67
C ALA A 59 -25.22 8.23 11.82
N SER A 60 -24.75 8.07 13.04
CA SER A 60 -23.33 7.83 13.33
C SER A 60 -22.94 6.53 12.65
N ALA A 61 -22.13 6.61 11.60
CA ALA A 61 -21.57 5.43 10.97
C ALA A 61 -20.72 4.70 12.00
N THR A 62 -21.17 3.55 12.43
CA THR A 62 -20.38 2.62 13.23
C THR A 62 -19.09 2.32 12.44
N PRO A 63 -17.89 2.55 13.02
CA PRO A 63 -16.67 2.23 12.30
C PRO A 63 -16.68 0.73 11.96
N ALA A 64 -16.57 0.43 10.67
CA ALA A 64 -16.44 -0.94 10.20
C ALA A 64 -15.24 -1.57 10.94
N ALA A 65 -15.48 -2.69 11.62
CA ALA A 65 -14.43 -3.42 12.30
C ALA A 65 -13.34 -3.76 11.27
N THR A 66 -12.18 -3.14 11.43
CA THR A 66 -10.99 -3.47 10.61
C THR A 66 -10.64 -4.92 10.92
N ALA A 67 -10.83 -5.80 9.94
CA ALA A 67 -10.47 -7.21 10.09
C ALA A 67 -8.97 -7.30 10.41
N THR A 68 -8.65 -7.71 11.62
CA THR A 68 -7.27 -7.93 12.04
C THR A 68 -6.72 -9.12 11.26
N VAL A 69 -5.82 -8.87 10.30
CA VAL A 69 -5.10 -9.93 9.59
C VAL A 69 -4.09 -10.58 10.52
N ASN A 70 -4.17 -11.89 10.67
CA ASN A 70 -3.18 -12.64 11.42
C ASN A 70 -1.93 -12.84 10.55
N PRO A 71 -0.80 -12.15 10.84
CA PRO A 71 0.39 -12.18 10.00
C PRO A 71 0.98 -13.58 9.84
N THR A 72 0.91 -14.41 10.88
CA THR A 72 1.47 -15.76 10.87
C THR A 72 0.87 -16.69 9.80
N LEU A 73 -0.35 -16.41 9.32
CA LEU A 73 -1.01 -17.20 8.28
C LEU A 73 -0.47 -16.90 6.88
N TYR A 74 0.21 -15.77 6.70
CA TYR A 74 0.65 -15.24 5.41
C TYR A 74 2.17 -15.08 5.33
N GLU A 75 2.91 -15.50 6.37
CA GLU A 75 4.36 -15.41 6.39
C GLU A 75 4.97 -16.26 5.27
N LEU A 76 5.72 -15.60 4.37
CA LEU A 76 6.44 -16.25 3.29
C LEU A 76 7.80 -16.77 3.78
N ASP A 77 8.27 -17.85 3.18
CA ASP A 77 9.63 -18.36 3.43
C ASP A 77 10.70 -17.39 2.92
N ALA A 78 11.92 -17.56 3.42
CA ALA A 78 13.05 -16.73 3.04
C ALA A 78 13.49 -17.01 1.59
N PRO A 79 13.73 -15.98 0.76
CA PRO A 79 14.30 -16.16 -0.57
C PRO A 79 15.78 -16.55 -0.48
N THR A 80 16.27 -17.27 -1.50
CA THR A 80 17.70 -17.52 -1.68
C THR A 80 18.30 -16.36 -2.46
N VAL A 81 19.25 -15.64 -1.87
CA VAL A 81 19.83 -14.43 -2.42
C VAL A 81 21.28 -14.64 -2.82
N THR A 82 21.70 -14.00 -3.90
CA THR A 82 23.09 -13.88 -4.32
C THR A 82 23.44 -12.42 -4.53
N ALA A 83 24.69 -12.03 -4.24
CA ALA A 83 25.22 -10.69 -4.48
C ALA A 83 26.36 -10.76 -5.48
N ARG A 84 26.43 -9.77 -6.38
CA ARG A 84 27.57 -9.57 -7.30
C ARG A 84 28.04 -8.14 -7.20
N GLY A 85 29.23 -7.95 -6.65
CA GLY A 85 29.90 -6.66 -6.52
C GLY A 85 30.42 -6.14 -7.85
N GLY A 86 30.51 -4.83 -7.99
CA GLY A 86 31.15 -4.09 -9.09
C GLY A 86 31.67 -2.76 -8.56
N SER A 87 32.25 -1.93 -9.44
CA SER A 87 32.70 -0.59 -9.04
C SER A 87 31.52 0.24 -8.54
N ASN A 88 31.50 0.57 -7.26
CA ASN A 88 30.49 1.38 -6.56
C ASN A 88 29.05 0.86 -6.70
N ARG A 89 28.85 -0.43 -6.92
CA ARG A 89 27.54 -1.05 -7.11
C ARG A 89 27.52 -2.51 -6.67
N VAL A 90 26.36 -2.98 -6.31
CA VAL A 90 26.08 -4.41 -6.06
C VAL A 90 24.78 -4.77 -6.75
N MET A 91 24.81 -5.87 -7.51
CA MET A 91 23.63 -6.51 -8.07
C MET A 91 23.20 -7.63 -7.11
N LEU A 92 21.99 -7.52 -6.58
CA LEU A 92 21.35 -8.59 -5.85
C LEU A 92 20.44 -9.36 -6.80
N SER A 93 20.39 -10.68 -6.64
CA SER A 93 19.46 -11.55 -7.37
C SER A 93 18.93 -12.62 -6.43
N TRP A 94 17.66 -13.00 -6.59
CA TRP A 94 16.99 -13.98 -5.74
C TRP A 94 15.99 -14.82 -6.54
N ASN A 95 15.54 -15.92 -5.95
CA ASN A 95 14.50 -16.75 -6.55
C ASN A 95 13.12 -16.10 -6.37
N LYS A 96 12.26 -16.23 -7.37
CA LYS A 96 10.85 -15.84 -7.27
C LYS A 96 10.17 -16.60 -6.14
N MET A 97 9.43 -15.87 -5.29
CA MET A 97 8.65 -16.44 -4.21
C MET A 97 7.18 -16.48 -4.59
N THR A 98 6.58 -17.66 -4.49
CA THR A 98 5.15 -17.83 -4.77
C THR A 98 4.32 -17.18 -3.67
N GLY A 99 3.33 -16.38 -4.07
CA GLY A 99 2.50 -15.63 -3.14
C GLY A 99 3.08 -14.27 -2.72
N ALA A 100 4.28 -13.93 -3.17
CA ALA A 100 4.83 -12.61 -2.95
C ALA A 100 4.12 -11.54 -3.78
N SER A 101 3.97 -10.36 -3.21
CA SER A 101 3.57 -9.13 -3.91
C SER A 101 4.79 -8.26 -4.24
N GLY A 102 5.90 -8.51 -3.57
CA GLY A 102 7.18 -7.82 -3.77
C GLY A 102 8.22 -8.24 -2.75
N TYR A 103 9.29 -7.45 -2.65
CA TYR A 103 10.44 -7.76 -1.80
C TYR A 103 10.95 -6.52 -1.08
N TYR A 104 11.36 -6.70 0.16
CA TYR A 104 12.12 -5.72 0.94
C TYR A 104 13.60 -6.06 0.86
N ILE A 105 14.44 -5.05 0.67
CA ILE A 105 15.89 -5.18 0.67
C ILE A 105 16.43 -4.43 1.88
N TYR A 106 17.22 -5.14 2.67
CA TYR A 106 17.88 -4.62 3.85
C TYR A 106 19.39 -4.64 3.65
N SER A 107 20.07 -3.62 4.12
CA SER A 107 21.53 -3.57 4.13
C SER A 107 22.07 -3.09 5.45
N ARG A 108 23.32 -3.45 5.74
CA ARG A 108 24.13 -2.87 6.78
C ARG A 108 25.60 -2.84 6.35
N LYS A 109 26.40 -1.94 6.87
CA LYS A 109 27.85 -2.00 6.72
C LYS A 109 28.43 -3.01 7.68
N SER A 110 29.67 -3.46 7.41
CA SER A 110 30.35 -4.50 8.22
C SER A 110 30.50 -4.12 9.69
N PHE A 111 30.65 -2.83 10.00
CA PHE A 111 30.78 -2.32 11.35
C PHE A 111 29.44 -1.96 12.03
N GLU A 112 28.30 -2.08 11.32
CA GLU A 112 26.97 -1.86 11.86
C GLU A 112 26.38 -3.22 12.28
N SER A 113 25.62 -3.23 13.39
CA SER A 113 24.95 -4.44 13.88
C SER A 113 23.49 -4.54 13.40
N VAL A 114 22.89 -3.41 12.98
CA VAL A 114 21.48 -3.33 12.61
C VAL A 114 21.31 -3.19 11.10
N TYR A 115 20.41 -3.97 10.53
CA TYR A 115 20.01 -3.84 9.12
C TYR A 115 19.01 -2.69 8.97
N GLN A 116 19.22 -1.88 7.94
CA GLN A 116 18.29 -0.81 7.53
C GLN A 116 17.61 -1.20 6.24
N GLN A 117 16.32 -0.90 6.14
CA GLN A 117 15.61 -1.10 4.88
C GLN A 117 16.13 -0.13 3.82
N THR A 118 16.69 -0.67 2.76
CA THR A 118 17.36 0.08 1.68
C THR A 118 16.43 0.32 0.50
N ALA A 119 15.60 -0.65 0.18
CA ALA A 119 14.67 -0.55 -0.96
C ALA A 119 13.43 -1.43 -0.78
N VAL A 120 12.36 -1.05 -1.47
CA VAL A 120 11.16 -1.84 -1.66
C VAL A 120 11.01 -2.12 -3.14
N VAL A 121 10.98 -3.37 -3.51
CA VAL A 121 10.80 -3.84 -4.88
C VAL A 121 9.37 -4.32 -5.05
N LYS A 122 8.60 -3.62 -5.85
CA LYS A 122 7.21 -4.00 -6.15
C LYS A 122 7.17 -5.02 -7.29
N GLY A 123 6.25 -5.97 -7.18
CA GLY A 123 6.05 -7.02 -8.17
C GLY A 123 6.81 -8.31 -7.85
N ALA A 124 6.06 -9.41 -7.86
CA ALA A 124 6.57 -10.76 -7.55
C ALA A 124 7.59 -11.27 -8.58
N ASP A 125 7.52 -10.76 -9.80
CA ASP A 125 8.37 -11.19 -10.92
C ASP A 125 9.74 -10.49 -10.95
N THR A 126 9.90 -9.42 -10.17
CA THR A 126 11.19 -8.72 -10.07
C THR A 126 12.10 -9.50 -9.13
N VAL A 127 13.08 -10.16 -9.67
CA VAL A 127 14.01 -11.07 -8.94
C VAL A 127 15.44 -10.55 -8.89
N SER A 128 15.65 -9.29 -9.17
CA SER A 128 16.96 -8.65 -9.07
C SER A 128 16.84 -7.16 -8.77
N TYR A 129 17.87 -6.60 -8.13
CA TYR A 129 17.92 -5.17 -7.82
C TYR A 129 19.38 -4.68 -7.83
N LEU A 130 19.61 -3.54 -8.49
CA LEU A 130 20.93 -2.92 -8.57
C LEU A 130 21.05 -1.75 -7.59
N ILE A 131 21.88 -1.93 -6.58
CA ILE A 131 22.26 -0.86 -5.65
C ILE A 131 23.47 -0.13 -6.23
N LYS A 132 23.39 1.19 -6.33
CA LYS A 132 24.41 2.06 -6.91
C LYS A 132 24.98 3.02 -5.86
N SER A 133 26.02 3.75 -6.24
CA SER A 133 26.64 4.83 -5.43
C SER A 133 27.14 4.36 -4.06
N LEU A 134 27.61 3.12 -4.00
CA LEU A 134 28.20 2.59 -2.79
C LEU A 134 29.63 3.17 -2.60
N PRO A 135 30.01 3.59 -1.38
CA PRO A 135 31.38 3.96 -1.06
C PRO A 135 32.35 2.81 -1.36
N GLN A 136 33.52 3.14 -1.91
CA GLN A 136 34.62 2.19 -2.10
C GLN A 136 35.17 1.74 -0.74
N ASN A 137 35.81 0.59 -0.72
CA ASN A 137 36.46 0.03 0.48
C ASN A 137 35.51 -0.18 1.68
N THR A 138 34.21 -0.34 1.40
CA THR A 138 33.22 -0.60 2.43
C THR A 138 32.50 -1.91 2.11
N THR A 139 32.56 -2.86 3.04
CA THR A 139 31.83 -4.11 2.94
C THR A 139 30.40 -3.94 3.41
N TYR A 140 29.44 -4.33 2.59
CA TYR A 140 28.01 -4.33 2.91
C TYR A 140 27.49 -5.75 3.00
N TYR A 141 26.55 -5.95 3.92
CA TYR A 141 25.76 -7.18 4.03
C TYR A 141 24.32 -6.89 3.66
N TYR A 142 23.73 -7.76 2.87
CA TYR A 142 22.37 -7.61 2.37
C TYR A 142 21.51 -8.79 2.81
N ARG A 143 20.22 -8.51 3.04
CA ARG A 143 19.16 -9.49 3.21
C ARG A 143 17.95 -9.08 2.42
N VAL A 144 17.17 -10.05 1.97
CA VAL A 144 15.92 -9.83 1.26
C VAL A 144 14.82 -10.61 1.97
N ALA A 145 13.65 -9.99 2.12
CA ALA A 145 12.43 -10.64 2.55
C ALA A 145 11.37 -10.48 1.45
N ALA A 146 10.60 -11.52 1.19
CA ALA A 146 9.41 -11.39 0.37
C ALA A 146 8.26 -10.84 1.24
N TYR A 147 7.37 -10.04 0.69
CA TYR A 147 6.14 -9.64 1.35
C TYR A 147 4.91 -10.00 0.52
N CYS A 148 3.81 -10.29 1.17
CA CYS A 148 2.50 -10.36 0.52
C CYS A 148 1.61 -9.21 1.00
N GLU A 149 0.69 -8.79 0.15
CA GLU A 149 -0.29 -7.78 0.49
C GLU A 149 -1.67 -8.45 0.65
N VAL A 150 -2.26 -8.28 1.82
CA VAL A 150 -3.56 -8.85 2.17
C VAL A 150 -4.45 -7.73 2.69
N SER A 151 -5.54 -7.46 2.00
CA SER A 151 -6.49 -6.39 2.38
C SER A 151 -5.82 -5.03 2.62
N GLY A 152 -4.85 -4.66 1.78
CA GLY A 152 -4.11 -3.41 1.89
C GLY A 152 -3.02 -3.39 2.98
N THR A 153 -2.83 -4.50 3.71
CA THR A 153 -1.77 -4.66 4.70
C THR A 153 -0.63 -5.47 4.10
N GLN A 154 0.59 -4.95 4.19
CA GLN A 154 1.79 -5.68 3.79
C GLN A 154 2.30 -6.53 4.95
N ILE A 155 2.43 -7.82 4.69
CA ILE A 155 2.92 -8.81 5.65
C ILE A 155 4.27 -9.28 5.16
N GLU A 156 5.31 -9.00 5.92
CA GLU A 156 6.68 -9.40 5.62
C GLU A 156 6.89 -10.88 5.96
N GLY A 157 7.57 -11.59 5.07
CA GLY A 157 8.01 -12.96 5.29
C GLY A 157 9.38 -13.03 5.96
N LYS A 158 9.96 -14.22 5.96
CA LYS A 158 11.27 -14.46 6.57
C LYS A 158 12.40 -13.79 5.79
N LEU A 159 13.35 -13.22 6.51
CA LEU A 159 14.59 -12.68 5.96
C LEU A 159 15.50 -13.79 5.42
N SER A 160 16.12 -13.55 4.27
CA SER A 160 17.16 -14.42 3.71
C SER A 160 18.38 -14.51 4.63
N THR A 161 19.27 -15.48 4.34
CA THR A 161 20.65 -15.42 4.82
C THR A 161 21.33 -14.14 4.32
N ALA A 162 22.29 -13.65 5.08
CA ALA A 162 23.08 -12.49 4.67
C ALA A 162 24.03 -12.85 3.51
N VAL A 163 24.14 -11.94 2.54
CA VAL A 163 25.12 -12.00 1.44
C VAL A 163 25.93 -10.71 1.38
N SER A 164 27.17 -10.76 0.86
CA SER A 164 28.06 -9.58 0.74
C SER A 164 28.75 -9.56 -0.62
#